data_9b593767a6755c361d9a2e82dd0f5f2a
#
_entry.id   9b593767a6755c361d9a2e82dd0f5f2a
#
_cell.length_a   1.000
_cell.length_b   1.000
_cell.length_c   1.000
_cell.angle_alpha   90.00
_cell.angle_beta   90.00
_cell.angle_gamma   90.00
#
_symmetry.space_group_name_H-M   'P 1'
#
loop_
_entity.id
_entity.type
_entity.pdbx_description
1 polymer ?
#
loop_
_entity_poly.entity_id
_entity_poly.type
_entity_poly.pdbx_seq_one_letter_code
_entity_poly.pdbx_strand_id
1 'polypeptide(L)'
;MNSSRVAHQYVALTGAGSANETLVADRVIDFLYSTAREQPSLLQRMAASRLASKALAAWEFDLPLRRPIGTIAATAKRIGVDLNEVHGDLRQWRTLRDLFERQIRYWQLRPMTELAVSIVSPADGKALAFGHADDFMLPVKSRWVAISELVGSRTLVDELVPTSGVIVRLTPEAYHYVHAPVSGVVRSHDLIDGALHSCNPTALVSFVNPYAMNLRRVTVIDTDVYHGSRIGIVVLVNVAAMMIGRIEDAYCATRYDAPESIRVGRFVRRGQPMALFRPGSSTSIALWSHNRARLQPELAKNAARADVQSRFSHWLLSPWVESAVRVRSTLATAC
;
A
#
# COMPACT_ATOMS: atom_id res chain seq x y z
N MET A 1 -22.31 17.28 -4.52
CA MET A 1 -21.12 18.07 -4.14
C MET A 1 -19.88 17.39 -4.70
N ASN A 2 -19.01 18.14 -5.36
CA ASN A 2 -17.86 17.58 -6.09
C ASN A 2 -16.76 17.23 -5.08
N SER A 3 -16.52 15.95 -4.79
CA SER A 3 -15.56 15.47 -3.81
C SER A 3 -14.10 15.87 -4.12
N SER A 4 -13.81 16.22 -5.37
CA SER A 4 -12.49 16.70 -5.83
C SER A 4 -12.09 18.06 -5.29
N ARG A 5 -13.04 18.84 -4.74
CA ARG A 5 -12.77 20.16 -4.16
C ARG A 5 -12.38 20.11 -2.68
N VAL A 6 -12.53 18.97 -2.04
CA VAL A 6 -12.16 18.78 -0.63
C VAL A 6 -10.68 18.45 -0.54
N ALA A 7 -9.93 19.19 0.28
CA ALA A 7 -8.54 18.86 0.57
C ALA A 7 -8.47 17.45 1.18
N HIS A 8 -7.42 16.71 0.88
CA HIS A 8 -7.15 15.44 1.52
C HIS A 8 -6.00 15.61 2.50
N GLN A 9 -6.33 15.55 3.77
CA GLN A 9 -5.36 15.68 4.87
C GLN A 9 -5.09 14.30 5.49
N TYR A 10 -3.90 14.18 6.04
CA TYR A 10 -3.46 13.05 6.84
C TYR A 10 -2.77 13.56 8.10
N VAL A 11 -2.55 12.69 9.07
CA VAL A 11 -1.87 13.02 10.33
C VAL A 11 -0.56 12.26 10.45
N ALA A 12 0.39 12.78 11.21
CA ALA A 12 1.55 11.99 11.61
C ALA A 12 1.10 10.83 12.52
N LEU A 13 1.79 9.70 12.49
CA LEU A 13 1.47 8.56 13.37
C LEU A 13 1.49 8.98 14.85
N THR A 14 2.47 9.78 15.22
CA THR A 14 2.60 10.39 16.55
C THR A 14 2.56 11.90 16.42
N GLY A 15 1.67 12.54 17.18
CA GLY A 15 1.53 14.01 17.18
C GLY A 15 0.13 14.47 16.78
N ALA A 16 -0.15 15.76 17.01
CA ALA A 16 -1.48 16.35 16.81
C ALA A 16 -1.66 17.01 15.42
N GLY A 17 -0.58 17.24 14.67
CA GLY A 17 -0.63 17.99 13.42
C GLY A 17 -1.23 17.22 12.25
N SER A 18 -1.97 17.94 11.38
CA SER A 18 -2.38 17.43 10.08
C SER A 18 -1.57 18.08 8.95
N ALA A 19 -1.43 17.38 7.83
CA ALA A 19 -0.77 17.89 6.64
C ALA A 19 -1.62 17.62 5.40
N ASN A 20 -1.57 18.53 4.43
CA ASN A 20 -2.23 18.34 3.15
C ASN A 20 -1.42 17.40 2.26
N GLU A 21 -2.08 16.44 1.63
CA GLU A 21 -1.45 15.60 0.62
C GLU A 21 -1.45 16.30 -0.74
N THR A 22 -0.32 16.29 -1.41
CA THR A 22 -0.22 16.71 -2.81
C THR A 22 -0.60 15.55 -3.71
N LEU A 23 -1.86 15.52 -4.17
CA LEU A 23 -2.37 14.46 -5.04
C LEU A 23 -1.91 14.66 -6.48
N VAL A 24 -1.05 13.75 -6.97
CA VAL A 24 -0.54 13.79 -8.34
C VAL A 24 -1.64 13.40 -9.32
N ALA A 25 -1.77 14.17 -10.42
CA ALA A 25 -2.75 13.97 -11.48
C ALA A 25 -4.23 13.95 -11.02
N ASP A 26 -4.55 14.53 -9.86
CA ASP A 26 -5.87 14.47 -9.24
C ASP A 26 -7.01 14.93 -10.18
N ARG A 27 -6.80 16.00 -10.96
CA ARG A 27 -7.77 16.50 -11.95
C ARG A 27 -8.05 15.51 -13.07
N VAL A 28 -7.02 14.79 -13.53
CA VAL A 28 -7.17 13.77 -14.59
C VAL A 28 -7.92 12.57 -14.03
N ILE A 29 -7.60 12.18 -12.80
CA ILE A 29 -8.27 11.08 -12.12
C ILE A 29 -9.73 11.47 -11.81
N ASP A 30 -9.98 12.69 -11.34
CA ASP A 30 -11.35 13.18 -11.16
C ASP A 30 -12.14 13.14 -12.47
N PHE A 31 -11.59 13.63 -13.57
CA PHE A 31 -12.23 13.55 -14.90
C PHE A 31 -12.52 12.11 -15.31
N LEU A 32 -11.57 11.20 -15.14
CA LEU A 32 -11.74 9.80 -15.49
C LEU A 32 -12.80 9.08 -14.65
N TYR A 33 -12.92 9.43 -13.37
CA TYR A 33 -13.78 8.70 -12.42
C TYR A 33 -15.06 9.45 -12.02
N SER A 34 -15.18 10.77 -12.27
CA SER A 34 -16.36 11.57 -11.92
C SER A 34 -17.63 11.12 -12.64
N THR A 35 -17.49 10.58 -13.85
CA THR A 35 -18.61 10.05 -14.66
C THR A 35 -18.87 8.55 -14.41
N ALA A 36 -18.02 7.89 -13.60
CA ALA A 36 -18.19 6.48 -13.28
C ALA A 36 -19.40 6.30 -12.37
N ARG A 37 -20.49 5.83 -12.95
CA ARG A 37 -21.59 5.23 -12.22
C ARG A 37 -21.33 3.72 -12.13
N GLU A 38 -22.23 2.91 -11.75
CA GLU A 38 -22.11 1.48 -11.42
C GLU A 38 -21.26 0.59 -12.37
N GLN A 39 -21.00 1.06 -13.60
CA GLN A 39 -20.12 0.38 -14.56
C GLN A 39 -19.04 1.33 -15.08
N PRO A 40 -17.78 0.86 -15.21
CA PRO A 40 -16.70 1.67 -15.77
C PRO A 40 -17.02 2.02 -17.23
N SER A 41 -16.88 3.29 -17.61
CA SER A 41 -17.00 3.74 -18.99
C SER A 41 -15.92 3.06 -19.87
N LEU A 42 -16.13 3.04 -21.19
CA LEU A 42 -15.15 2.51 -22.12
C LEU A 42 -13.77 3.17 -21.93
N LEU A 43 -13.75 4.49 -21.71
CA LEU A 43 -12.53 5.26 -21.47
C LEU A 43 -11.80 4.78 -20.19
N GLN A 44 -12.53 4.47 -19.13
CA GLN A 44 -11.96 3.95 -17.88
C GLN A 44 -11.41 2.54 -18.07
N ARG A 45 -12.13 1.68 -18.79
CA ARG A 45 -11.66 0.32 -19.14
C ARG A 45 -10.37 0.39 -19.94
N MET A 46 -10.28 1.29 -20.90
CA MET A 46 -9.07 1.52 -21.68
C MET A 46 -7.93 2.04 -20.80
N ALA A 47 -8.16 3.05 -19.98
CA ALA A 47 -7.17 3.63 -19.08
C ALA A 47 -6.68 2.64 -18.00
N ALA A 48 -7.56 1.77 -17.49
CA ALA A 48 -7.25 0.73 -16.52
C ALA A 48 -6.70 -0.56 -17.17
N SER A 49 -6.57 -0.59 -18.50
CA SER A 49 -6.01 -1.75 -19.21
C SER A 49 -4.50 -1.89 -18.96
N ARG A 50 -4.02 -3.13 -18.97
CA ARG A 50 -2.58 -3.41 -18.82
C ARG A 50 -1.72 -2.79 -19.91
N LEU A 51 -2.23 -2.73 -21.14
CA LEU A 51 -1.50 -2.15 -22.27
C LEU A 51 -1.35 -0.63 -22.11
N ALA A 52 -2.43 0.07 -21.78
CA ALA A 52 -2.37 1.50 -21.52
C ALA A 52 -1.49 1.84 -20.32
N SER A 53 -1.61 1.10 -19.23
CA SER A 53 -0.75 1.26 -18.05
C SER A 53 0.72 1.04 -18.37
N LYS A 54 1.06 0.01 -19.15
CA LYS A 54 2.46 -0.23 -19.58
C LYS A 54 2.97 0.89 -20.48
N ALA A 55 2.17 1.35 -21.44
CA ALA A 55 2.55 2.45 -22.34
C ALA A 55 2.77 3.75 -21.58
N LEU A 56 1.87 4.10 -20.65
CA LEU A 56 2.00 5.27 -19.78
C LEU A 56 3.23 5.19 -18.88
N ALA A 57 3.47 4.02 -18.27
CA ALA A 57 4.63 3.80 -17.44
C ALA A 57 5.94 3.92 -18.24
N ALA A 58 6.02 3.32 -19.42
CA ALA A 58 7.18 3.45 -20.29
C ALA A 58 7.43 4.91 -20.69
N TRP A 59 6.36 5.62 -21.08
CA TRP A 59 6.46 7.03 -21.45
C TRP A 59 6.97 7.91 -20.28
N GLU A 60 6.41 7.77 -19.11
CA GLU A 60 6.73 8.64 -17.95
C GLU A 60 8.06 8.25 -17.29
N PHE A 61 8.32 6.97 -17.12
CA PHE A 61 9.42 6.49 -16.30
C PHE A 61 10.64 6.03 -17.09
N ASP A 62 10.46 5.52 -18.30
CA ASP A 62 11.55 4.96 -19.11
C ASP A 62 12.04 5.91 -20.21
N LEU A 63 11.18 6.82 -20.70
CA LEU A 63 11.55 7.78 -21.71
C LEU A 63 11.73 9.19 -21.11
N PRO A 64 12.71 9.97 -21.58
CA PRO A 64 13.80 9.52 -22.44
C PRO A 64 14.66 8.48 -21.71
N LEU A 65 15.23 7.53 -22.45
CA LEU A 65 16.04 6.42 -21.94
C LEU A 65 17.23 6.87 -21.09
N ARG A 66 17.56 8.15 -21.12
CA ARG A 66 18.65 8.73 -20.37
C ARG A 66 18.32 10.17 -19.99
N ARG A 67 18.09 10.40 -18.71
CA ARG A 67 17.89 11.75 -18.15
C ARG A 67 19.16 12.22 -17.43
N PRO A 68 19.56 13.49 -17.55
CA PRO A 68 20.60 14.06 -16.70
C PRO A 68 20.25 13.86 -15.23
N ILE A 69 21.24 13.50 -14.42
CA ILE A 69 21.03 13.28 -12.97
C ILE A 69 20.41 14.51 -12.28
N GLY A 70 20.75 15.72 -12.74
CA GLY A 70 20.12 16.95 -12.24
C GLY A 70 18.62 17.01 -12.44
N THR A 71 18.10 16.47 -13.55
CA THR A 71 16.65 16.38 -13.81
C THR A 71 15.98 15.39 -12.87
N ILE A 72 16.63 14.24 -12.59
CA ILE A 72 16.12 13.23 -11.65
C ILE A 72 16.12 13.81 -10.23
N ALA A 73 17.21 14.49 -9.83
CA ALA A 73 17.32 15.15 -8.52
C ALA A 73 16.28 16.27 -8.34
N ALA A 74 16.04 17.08 -9.37
CA ALA A 74 15.00 18.11 -9.36
C ALA A 74 13.60 17.50 -9.22
N THR A 75 13.33 16.37 -9.91
CA THR A 75 12.07 15.64 -9.78
C THR A 75 11.92 15.07 -8.36
N ALA A 76 12.98 14.45 -7.82
CA ALA A 76 12.99 13.95 -6.44
C ALA A 76 12.63 15.05 -5.43
N LYS A 77 13.28 16.21 -5.54
CA LYS A 77 12.99 17.38 -4.69
C LYS A 77 11.54 17.84 -4.83
N ARG A 78 11.01 17.92 -6.06
CA ARG A 78 9.65 18.37 -6.34
C ARG A 78 8.59 17.45 -5.71
N ILE A 79 8.83 16.14 -5.69
CA ILE A 79 7.90 15.17 -5.10
C ILE A 79 8.19 14.86 -3.63
N GLY A 80 9.23 15.47 -3.04
CA GLY A 80 9.54 15.29 -1.62
C GLY A 80 10.39 14.07 -1.27
N VAL A 81 11.11 13.49 -2.24
CA VAL A 81 12.04 12.36 -1.98
C VAL A 81 13.34 12.87 -1.39
N ASP A 82 13.72 12.34 -0.22
CA ASP A 82 15.05 12.58 0.36
C ASP A 82 16.09 11.62 -0.26
N LEU A 83 16.94 12.18 -1.10
CA LEU A 83 18.02 11.43 -1.75
C LEU A 83 19.11 10.95 -0.78
N ASN A 84 19.20 11.54 0.42
CA ASN A 84 20.14 11.08 1.45
C ASN A 84 19.76 9.72 2.04
N GLU A 85 18.51 9.26 1.86
CA GLU A 85 18.08 7.93 2.30
C GLU A 85 18.57 6.81 1.36
N VAL A 86 18.96 7.14 0.14
CA VAL A 86 19.25 6.17 -0.93
C VAL A 86 20.44 5.28 -0.57
N HIS A 87 20.27 4.00 -0.86
CA HIS A 87 21.33 3.00 -0.86
C HIS A 87 21.82 2.79 -2.29
N GLY A 88 23.12 2.94 -2.52
CA GLY A 88 23.74 2.83 -3.83
C GLY A 88 24.21 4.17 -4.40
N ASP A 89 24.71 4.15 -5.63
CA ASP A 89 25.30 5.32 -6.29
C ASP A 89 24.28 6.00 -7.22
N LEU A 90 23.86 7.21 -6.86
CA LEU A 90 22.95 8.04 -7.65
C LEU A 90 23.45 8.32 -9.08
N ARG A 91 24.77 8.29 -9.31
CA ARG A 91 25.37 8.52 -10.63
C ARG A 91 25.04 7.42 -11.64
N GLN A 92 24.57 6.26 -11.17
CA GLN A 92 24.12 5.17 -12.03
C GLN A 92 22.69 5.34 -12.53
N TRP A 93 21.91 6.24 -11.95
CA TRP A 93 20.53 6.49 -12.35
C TRP A 93 20.46 7.10 -13.76
N ARG A 94 19.51 6.62 -14.56
CA ARG A 94 19.31 7.02 -15.96
C ARG A 94 17.89 7.48 -16.24
N THR A 95 16.91 7.00 -15.48
CA THR A 95 15.50 7.21 -15.72
C THR A 95 14.76 7.58 -14.41
N LEU A 96 13.52 8.02 -14.51
CA LEU A 96 12.66 8.20 -13.33
C LEU A 96 12.30 6.86 -12.67
N ARG A 97 12.42 5.75 -13.40
CA ARG A 97 12.27 4.42 -12.83
C ARG A 97 13.30 4.17 -11.73
N ASP A 98 14.55 4.57 -11.92
CA ASP A 98 15.61 4.38 -10.91
C ASP A 98 15.29 5.15 -9.62
N LEU A 99 14.68 6.35 -9.76
CA LEU A 99 14.19 7.11 -8.61
C LEU A 99 13.04 6.41 -7.89
N PHE A 100 12.10 5.85 -8.65
CA PHE A 100 10.92 5.20 -8.10
C PHE A 100 11.27 3.86 -7.42
N GLU A 101 12.09 3.04 -8.07
CA GLU A 101 12.52 1.70 -7.60
C GLU A 101 13.73 1.75 -6.67
N ARG A 102 14.10 2.94 -6.20
CA ARG A 102 15.27 3.15 -5.36
C ARG A 102 15.29 2.24 -4.15
N GLN A 103 16.45 1.76 -3.80
CA GLN A 103 16.74 1.14 -2.51
C GLN A 103 17.10 2.24 -1.49
N ILE A 104 16.72 2.05 -0.23
CA ILE A 104 17.06 2.95 0.86
C ILE A 104 17.80 2.19 1.97
N ARG A 105 18.52 2.92 2.80
CA ARG A 105 19.19 2.33 3.97
C ARG A 105 18.20 2.07 5.10
N TYR A 106 17.15 1.26 4.83
CA TYR A 106 16.03 1.04 5.75
C TYR A 106 16.48 0.46 7.10
N TRP A 107 17.58 -0.30 7.15
CA TRP A 107 18.11 -0.85 8.39
C TRP A 107 18.66 0.22 9.34
N GLN A 108 18.96 1.41 8.85
CA GLN A 108 19.38 2.58 9.63
C GLN A 108 18.24 3.59 9.83
N LEU A 109 17.42 3.79 8.80
CA LEU A 109 16.48 4.91 8.69
C LEU A 109 15.04 4.53 9.01
N ARG A 110 14.74 3.24 9.12
CA ARG A 110 13.43 2.68 9.47
C ARG A 110 13.57 1.76 10.67
N PRO A 111 13.72 2.33 11.88
CA PRO A 111 13.84 1.51 13.09
C PRO A 111 12.62 0.61 13.25
N MET A 112 12.84 -0.57 13.79
CA MET A 112 11.80 -1.55 14.04
C MET A 112 11.82 -1.93 15.51
N THR A 113 10.65 -2.12 16.11
CA THR A 113 10.56 -2.63 17.48
C THR A 113 11.23 -4.00 17.60
N GLU A 114 11.91 -4.24 18.71
CA GLU A 114 12.48 -5.55 19.04
C GLU A 114 11.41 -6.58 19.43
N LEU A 115 10.20 -6.12 19.77
CA LEU A 115 9.07 -6.98 20.13
C LEU A 115 8.70 -7.91 18.97
N ALA A 116 9.13 -9.17 19.04
CA ALA A 116 8.95 -10.16 18.00
C ALA A 116 7.47 -10.42 17.65
N VAL A 117 6.61 -10.36 18.67
CA VAL A 117 5.15 -10.59 18.59
C VAL A 117 4.41 -9.32 18.13
N SER A 118 4.86 -8.73 17.04
CA SER A 118 4.24 -7.52 16.49
C SER A 118 4.09 -7.60 14.97
N ILE A 119 3.10 -6.88 14.44
CA ILE A 119 2.90 -6.62 13.03
C ILE A 119 3.50 -5.26 12.72
N VAL A 120 4.38 -5.18 11.74
CA VAL A 120 4.99 -3.93 11.31
C VAL A 120 4.46 -3.49 9.95
N SER A 121 4.53 -2.18 9.67
CA SER A 121 4.12 -1.64 8.39
C SER A 121 4.90 -2.29 7.24
N PRO A 122 4.19 -2.84 6.25
CA PRO A 122 4.84 -3.41 5.09
C PRO A 122 5.45 -2.35 4.15
N ALA A 123 5.04 -1.08 4.25
CA ALA A 123 5.48 -0.04 3.34
C ALA A 123 5.52 1.34 4.01
N ASP A 124 6.25 2.28 3.38
CA ASP A 124 6.09 3.73 3.60
C ASP A 124 4.78 4.18 2.94
N GLY A 125 3.98 4.99 3.61
CA GLY A 125 2.76 5.52 2.99
C GLY A 125 1.76 6.13 3.95
N LYS A 126 0.51 6.20 3.49
CA LYS A 126 -0.65 6.68 4.27
C LYS A 126 -1.47 5.46 4.68
N ALA A 127 -1.59 5.26 5.98
CA ALA A 127 -2.22 4.10 6.59
C ALA A 127 -3.63 4.42 7.06
N LEU A 128 -4.58 3.61 6.67
CA LEU A 128 -5.93 3.61 7.19
C LEU A 128 -6.18 2.30 7.93
N ALA A 129 -6.44 2.41 9.22
CA ALA A 129 -6.64 1.26 10.09
C ALA A 129 -8.12 0.98 10.32
N PHE A 130 -8.48 -0.29 10.41
CA PHE A 130 -9.80 -0.75 10.79
C PHE A 130 -9.70 -1.99 11.68
N GLY A 131 -10.72 -2.22 12.48
CA GLY A 131 -10.75 -3.38 13.37
C GLY A 131 -12.14 -3.93 13.56
N HIS A 132 -12.20 -5.19 14.01
CA HIS A 132 -13.43 -5.87 14.37
C HIS A 132 -14.43 -5.98 13.20
N ALA A 133 -13.92 -6.21 12.00
CA ALA A 133 -14.74 -6.41 10.81
C ALA A 133 -15.05 -7.90 10.61
N ASP A 134 -16.26 -8.20 10.20
CA ASP A 134 -16.64 -9.58 9.79
C ASP A 134 -16.09 -9.87 8.38
N ASP A 135 -16.80 -9.53 7.32
CA ASP A 135 -16.32 -9.68 5.95
C ASP A 135 -16.23 -8.32 5.20
N PHE A 136 -16.13 -7.21 5.94
CA PHE A 136 -16.16 -5.88 5.34
C PHE A 136 -14.98 -5.02 5.82
N MET A 137 -14.39 -4.25 4.91
CA MET A 137 -13.29 -3.32 5.21
C MET A 137 -13.74 -1.87 5.19
N LEU A 138 -14.03 -1.38 3.98
CA LEU A 138 -14.30 0.02 3.74
C LEU A 138 -15.61 0.19 2.98
N PRO A 139 -16.45 1.13 3.38
CA PRO A 139 -17.57 1.55 2.56
C PRO A 139 -17.06 2.40 1.40
N VAL A 140 -17.38 2.01 0.17
CA VAL A 140 -17.12 2.78 -1.06
C VAL A 140 -18.45 3.00 -1.76
N LYS A 141 -18.87 4.25 -1.95
CA LYS A 141 -20.15 4.61 -2.58
C LYS A 141 -21.35 3.79 -2.06
N SER A 142 -21.54 3.75 -0.77
CA SER A 142 -22.61 2.98 -0.10
C SER A 142 -22.49 1.46 -0.24
N ARG A 143 -21.35 0.93 -0.67
CA ARG A 143 -21.02 -0.50 -0.67
C ARG A 143 -19.78 -0.75 0.17
N TRP A 144 -19.78 -1.87 0.85
CA TRP A 144 -18.61 -2.34 1.59
C TRP A 144 -17.74 -3.19 0.67
N VAL A 145 -16.43 -3.04 0.80
CA VAL A 145 -15.47 -3.94 0.15
C VAL A 145 -15.40 -5.22 0.98
N ALA A 146 -15.82 -6.34 0.41
CA ALA A 146 -15.71 -7.61 1.08
C ALA A 146 -14.25 -8.07 1.17
N ILE A 147 -13.83 -8.52 2.34
CA ILE A 147 -12.48 -9.05 2.55
C ILE A 147 -12.31 -10.34 1.72
N SER A 148 -13.37 -11.15 1.62
CA SER A 148 -13.38 -12.36 0.80
C SER A 148 -13.14 -12.10 -0.68
N GLU A 149 -13.69 -11.01 -1.23
CA GLU A 149 -13.38 -10.57 -2.60
C GLU A 149 -11.92 -10.11 -2.73
N LEU A 150 -11.41 -9.39 -1.74
CA LEU A 150 -10.04 -8.90 -1.74
C LEU A 150 -9.04 -10.05 -1.72
N VAL A 151 -9.20 -11.03 -0.83
CA VAL A 151 -8.28 -12.15 -0.68
C VAL A 151 -8.57 -13.31 -1.64
N GLY A 152 -9.74 -13.31 -2.29
CA GLY A 152 -10.15 -14.36 -3.23
C GLY A 152 -10.53 -15.68 -2.56
N SER A 153 -10.80 -15.69 -1.23
CA SER A 153 -11.11 -16.91 -0.47
C SER A 153 -11.99 -16.60 0.72
N ARG A 154 -13.16 -17.23 0.77
CA ARG A 154 -14.08 -17.14 1.92
C ARG A 154 -13.54 -17.90 3.13
N THR A 155 -13.01 -19.08 2.92
CA THR A 155 -12.44 -19.91 4.00
C THR A 155 -11.29 -19.23 4.71
N LEU A 156 -10.47 -18.46 3.98
CA LEU A 156 -9.40 -17.67 4.58
C LEU A 156 -9.96 -16.55 5.48
N VAL A 157 -11.06 -15.92 5.08
CA VAL A 157 -11.73 -14.90 5.91
C VAL A 157 -12.28 -15.51 7.19
N ASP A 158 -12.86 -16.70 7.12
CA ASP A 158 -13.41 -17.41 8.29
C ASP A 158 -12.30 -17.72 9.33
N GLU A 159 -11.05 -17.90 8.91
CA GLU A 159 -9.90 -18.03 9.81
C GLU A 159 -9.49 -16.67 10.49
N LEU A 160 -9.88 -15.54 9.92
CA LEU A 160 -9.48 -14.21 10.39
C LEU A 160 -10.54 -13.49 11.21
N VAL A 161 -11.81 -13.86 11.08
CA VAL A 161 -12.96 -13.17 11.70
C VAL A 161 -12.92 -13.28 13.24
N PRO A 162 -13.19 -12.19 13.96
CA PRO A 162 -13.29 -10.80 13.50
C PRO A 162 -11.94 -10.27 13.02
N THR A 163 -11.95 -9.57 11.89
CA THR A 163 -10.73 -9.15 11.21
C THR A 163 -10.32 -7.74 11.59
N SER A 164 -9.05 -7.54 11.83
CA SER A 164 -8.40 -6.22 11.86
C SER A 164 -7.44 -6.08 10.70
N GLY A 165 -7.21 -4.85 10.27
CA GLY A 165 -6.27 -4.60 9.19
C GLY A 165 -5.82 -3.15 9.08
N VAL A 166 -4.78 -2.97 8.27
CA VAL A 166 -4.26 -1.67 7.89
C VAL A 166 -4.03 -1.64 6.38
N ILE A 167 -4.62 -0.65 5.74
CA ILE A 167 -4.43 -0.34 4.33
C ILE A 167 -3.35 0.72 4.25
N VAL A 168 -2.22 0.44 3.63
CA VAL A 168 -1.12 1.38 3.44
C VAL A 168 -1.05 1.75 1.96
N ARG A 169 -1.47 2.96 1.64
CA ARG A 169 -1.41 3.52 0.30
C ARG A 169 -0.06 4.18 0.08
N LEU A 170 0.71 3.70 -0.90
CA LEU A 170 2.01 4.26 -1.22
C LEU A 170 1.82 5.49 -2.11
N THR A 171 2.37 6.61 -1.66
CA THR A 171 2.39 7.87 -2.40
C THR A 171 3.60 7.93 -3.35
N PRO A 172 3.60 8.79 -4.37
CA PRO A 172 4.69 8.81 -5.37
C PRO A 172 6.08 9.03 -4.80
N GLU A 173 6.20 9.76 -3.68
CA GLU A 173 7.45 10.00 -2.98
C GLU A 173 7.88 8.83 -2.08
N ALA A 174 6.96 7.89 -1.80
CA ALA A 174 7.25 6.79 -0.90
C ALA A 174 8.35 5.86 -1.43
N TYR A 175 8.92 5.08 -0.54
CA TYR A 175 9.78 3.94 -0.86
C TYR A 175 8.89 2.77 -1.29
N HIS A 176 9.14 2.17 -2.46
CA HIS A 176 8.20 1.24 -3.09
C HIS A 176 8.52 -0.25 -2.92
N TYR A 177 9.52 -0.59 -2.13
CA TYR A 177 9.64 -1.97 -1.66
C TYR A 177 8.63 -2.25 -0.56
N VAL A 178 8.06 -3.43 -0.60
CA VAL A 178 7.17 -3.97 0.44
C VAL A 178 7.98 -4.92 1.31
N HIS A 179 7.85 -4.80 2.62
CA HIS A 179 8.55 -5.63 3.59
C HIS A 179 7.59 -6.62 4.24
N ALA A 180 8.12 -7.75 4.70
CA ALA A 180 7.35 -8.72 5.44
C ALA A 180 6.82 -8.09 6.75
N PRO A 181 5.49 -8.08 6.98
CA PRO A 181 4.93 -7.46 8.18
C PRO A 181 5.17 -8.29 9.45
N VAL A 182 5.44 -9.57 9.29
CA VAL A 182 5.63 -10.56 10.35
C VAL A 182 6.71 -11.56 9.98
N SER A 183 7.21 -12.30 10.97
CA SER A 183 8.02 -13.51 10.75
C SER A 183 7.11 -14.73 10.74
N GLY A 184 7.29 -15.62 9.76
CA GLY A 184 6.48 -16.84 9.63
C GLY A 184 6.79 -17.61 8.36
N VAL A 185 6.04 -18.68 8.15
CA VAL A 185 6.13 -19.51 6.95
C VAL A 185 5.04 -19.14 5.97
N VAL A 186 5.39 -18.95 4.72
CA VAL A 186 4.44 -18.67 3.64
C VAL A 186 3.56 -19.91 3.40
N ARG A 187 2.27 -19.81 3.65
CA ARG A 187 1.26 -20.86 3.44
C ARG A 187 0.71 -20.84 2.01
N SER A 188 0.50 -19.62 1.46
CA SER A 188 0.17 -19.42 0.04
C SER A 188 0.71 -18.08 -0.47
N HIS A 189 0.87 -17.99 -1.81
CA HIS A 189 1.41 -16.81 -2.47
C HIS A 189 0.85 -16.71 -3.89
N ASP A 190 -0.36 -16.15 -3.99
CA ASP A 190 -1.18 -16.22 -5.18
C ASP A 190 -1.26 -14.87 -5.89
N LEU A 191 -1.18 -14.87 -7.22
CA LEU A 191 -1.44 -13.71 -8.05
C LEU A 191 -2.89 -13.79 -8.56
N ILE A 192 -3.73 -12.88 -8.09
CA ILE A 192 -5.09 -12.73 -8.58
C ILE A 192 -5.10 -11.68 -9.67
N ASP A 193 -5.55 -12.08 -10.85
CA ASP A 193 -5.63 -11.22 -12.02
C ASP A 193 -6.69 -10.12 -11.86
N GLY A 194 -6.51 -9.00 -12.58
CA GLY A 194 -7.45 -7.89 -12.50
C GLY A 194 -7.04 -6.69 -13.35
N ALA A 195 -7.82 -5.64 -13.23
CA ALA A 195 -7.58 -4.34 -13.84
C ALA A 195 -6.46 -3.56 -13.12
N LEU A 196 -6.22 -2.32 -13.55
CA LEU A 196 -5.26 -1.40 -12.94
C LEU A 196 -5.94 -0.05 -12.69
N HIS A 197 -7.04 -0.05 -11.92
CA HIS A 197 -7.71 1.19 -11.51
C HIS A 197 -6.84 1.97 -10.54
N SER A 198 -6.99 3.31 -10.56
CA SER A 198 -6.24 4.16 -9.62
C SER A 198 -6.64 3.92 -8.17
N CYS A 199 -5.66 3.89 -7.27
CA CYS A 199 -5.85 3.89 -5.80
C CYS A 199 -5.69 5.31 -5.20
N ASN A 200 -5.76 6.37 -6.02
CA ASN A 200 -5.85 7.74 -5.53
C ASN A 200 -7.14 7.94 -4.71
N PRO A 201 -7.15 8.73 -3.63
CA PRO A 201 -8.35 9.00 -2.83
C PRO A 201 -9.60 9.39 -3.64
N THR A 202 -9.43 10.19 -4.71
CA THR A 202 -10.54 10.54 -5.62
C THR A 202 -11.14 9.34 -6.32
N ALA A 203 -10.30 8.43 -6.81
CA ALA A 203 -10.77 7.21 -7.46
C ALA A 203 -11.44 6.27 -6.45
N LEU A 204 -10.86 6.12 -5.24
CA LEU A 204 -11.41 5.27 -4.18
C LEU A 204 -12.79 5.71 -3.72
N VAL A 205 -13.03 7.02 -3.59
CA VAL A 205 -14.37 7.56 -3.24
C VAL A 205 -15.33 7.62 -4.42
N SER A 206 -14.84 7.50 -5.65
CA SER A 206 -15.62 7.63 -6.87
C SER A 206 -15.97 6.31 -7.55
N PHE A 207 -15.16 5.26 -7.35
CA PHE A 207 -15.26 3.98 -8.03
C PHE A 207 -15.41 2.82 -7.05
N VAL A 208 -16.26 1.84 -7.41
CA VAL A 208 -16.53 0.69 -6.54
C VAL A 208 -15.36 -0.28 -6.54
N ASN A 209 -14.77 -0.48 -5.38
CA ASN A 209 -13.83 -1.56 -5.04
C ASN A 209 -12.57 -1.73 -5.93
N PRO A 210 -11.73 -0.68 -6.13
CA PRO A 210 -10.49 -0.85 -6.87
C PRO A 210 -9.56 -1.92 -6.27
N TYR A 211 -9.56 -2.10 -4.96
CA TYR A 211 -8.68 -3.05 -4.28
C TYR A 211 -8.95 -4.51 -4.68
N ALA A 212 -10.22 -4.92 -4.77
CA ALA A 212 -10.57 -6.28 -5.15
C ALA A 212 -10.67 -6.47 -6.68
N MET A 213 -10.83 -5.38 -7.46
CA MET A 213 -10.88 -5.46 -8.93
C MET A 213 -9.51 -5.44 -9.60
N ASN A 214 -8.49 -4.92 -8.90
CA ASN A 214 -7.15 -4.79 -9.44
C ASN A 214 -6.34 -6.08 -9.36
N LEU A 215 -5.33 -6.16 -10.24
CA LEU A 215 -4.24 -7.14 -10.13
C LEU A 215 -3.64 -7.04 -8.72
N ARG A 216 -3.57 -8.16 -8.01
CA ARG A 216 -3.05 -8.19 -6.65
C ARG A 216 -2.34 -9.49 -6.32
N ARG A 217 -1.37 -9.40 -5.45
CA ARG A 217 -0.65 -10.52 -4.87
C ARG A 217 -1.15 -10.75 -3.46
N VAL A 218 -1.68 -11.92 -3.18
CA VAL A 218 -2.13 -12.34 -1.85
C VAL A 218 -1.13 -13.32 -1.28
N THR A 219 -0.56 -12.99 -0.13
CA THR A 219 0.41 -13.83 0.58
C THR A 219 -0.13 -14.14 1.96
N VAL A 220 -0.30 -15.41 2.25
CA VAL A 220 -0.75 -15.91 3.56
C VAL A 220 0.47 -16.41 4.33
N ILE A 221 0.68 -15.89 5.53
CA ILE A 221 1.83 -16.20 6.37
C ILE A 221 1.32 -16.80 7.68
N ASP A 222 1.72 -18.02 7.96
CA ASP A 222 1.52 -18.66 9.26
C ASP A 222 2.64 -18.25 10.20
N THR A 223 2.27 -17.58 11.28
CA THR A 223 3.22 -17.06 12.25
C THR A 223 3.32 -17.92 13.52
N ASP A 224 2.47 -18.95 13.67
CA ASP A 224 2.50 -19.87 14.81
C ASP A 224 3.51 -21.02 14.60
N VAL A 225 4.65 -20.67 14.05
CA VAL A 225 5.78 -21.56 13.74
C VAL A 225 7.00 -21.20 14.59
N TYR A 226 8.04 -22.04 14.55
CA TYR A 226 9.30 -21.76 15.22
C TYR A 226 9.92 -20.45 14.68
N HIS A 227 10.34 -19.56 15.56
CA HIS A 227 10.78 -18.18 15.25
C HIS A 227 9.74 -17.26 14.57
N GLY A 228 8.50 -17.68 14.46
CA GLY A 228 7.40 -16.85 13.95
C GLY A 228 6.93 -15.79 14.94
N SER A 229 6.13 -14.86 14.47
CA SER A 229 5.61 -13.73 15.27
C SER A 229 4.48 -14.10 16.23
N ARG A 230 3.98 -15.35 16.22
CA ARG A 230 2.96 -15.88 17.14
C ARG A 230 1.63 -15.12 17.14
N ILE A 231 1.21 -14.67 15.97
CA ILE A 231 -0.02 -13.87 15.78
C ILE A 231 -1.10 -14.70 15.03
N GLY A 232 -0.82 -15.96 14.71
CA GLY A 232 -1.70 -16.77 13.86
C GLY A 232 -1.48 -16.48 12.38
N ILE A 233 -2.56 -16.50 11.61
CA ILE A 233 -2.52 -16.20 10.19
C ILE A 233 -2.49 -14.68 9.96
N VAL A 234 -1.53 -14.23 9.17
CA VAL A 234 -1.44 -12.85 8.67
C VAL A 234 -1.48 -12.87 7.15
N VAL A 235 -2.35 -12.06 6.57
CA VAL A 235 -2.51 -11.96 5.12
C VAL A 235 -1.96 -10.61 4.65
N LEU A 236 -1.04 -10.65 3.70
CA LEU A 236 -0.51 -9.47 3.03
C LEU A 236 -1.06 -9.43 1.60
N VAL A 237 -1.80 -8.36 1.27
CA VAL A 237 -2.33 -8.13 -0.07
C VAL A 237 -1.63 -6.92 -0.68
N ASN A 238 -0.88 -7.15 -1.73
CA ASN A 238 -0.23 -6.09 -2.51
C ASN A 238 -1.06 -5.83 -3.77
N VAL A 239 -1.61 -4.62 -3.90
CA VAL A 239 -2.51 -4.24 -4.98
C VAL A 239 -1.78 -3.32 -5.95
N ALA A 240 -1.68 -3.75 -7.21
CA ALA A 240 -1.19 -2.91 -8.31
C ALA A 240 -2.30 -1.98 -8.78
N ALA A 241 -1.94 -0.76 -9.21
CA ALA A 241 -2.90 0.18 -9.71
C ALA A 241 -2.39 0.88 -10.99
N MET A 242 -3.06 1.92 -11.45
CA MET A 242 -2.75 2.64 -12.69
C MET A 242 -1.25 2.98 -12.79
N MET A 243 -0.67 2.76 -13.94
CA MET A 243 0.75 2.88 -14.30
C MET A 243 1.65 1.79 -13.66
N ILE A 244 1.16 1.00 -12.69
CA ILE A 244 1.86 -0.19 -12.22
C ILE A 244 1.33 -1.39 -13.00
N GLY A 245 2.15 -2.02 -13.75
CA GLY A 245 1.75 -3.25 -14.42
C GLY A 245 2.21 -4.51 -13.70
N ARG A 246 2.97 -4.39 -12.57
CA ARG A 246 3.70 -5.54 -12.04
C ARG A 246 4.06 -5.38 -10.57
N ILE A 247 3.85 -6.45 -9.83
CA ILE A 247 4.37 -6.66 -8.48
C ILE A 247 5.42 -7.75 -8.60
N GLU A 248 6.66 -7.42 -8.27
CA GLU A 248 7.78 -8.37 -8.35
C GLU A 248 8.16 -8.90 -6.98
N ASP A 249 8.43 -10.18 -6.91
CA ASP A 249 9.02 -10.77 -5.71
C ASP A 249 10.45 -10.27 -5.55
N ALA A 250 10.80 -9.85 -4.36
CA ALA A 250 12.11 -9.30 -4.04
C ALA A 250 12.50 -9.67 -2.60
N TYR A 251 12.20 -10.92 -2.18
CA TYR A 251 12.53 -11.33 -0.83
C TYR A 251 14.04 -11.43 -0.65
N CYS A 252 14.53 -10.74 0.37
CA CYS A 252 15.94 -10.78 0.75
C CYS A 252 16.04 -11.05 2.26
N ALA A 253 16.70 -12.12 2.63
CA ALA A 253 16.92 -12.46 4.04
C ALA A 253 17.85 -11.45 4.73
N THR A 254 18.70 -10.76 3.95
CA THR A 254 19.63 -9.73 4.43
C THR A 254 19.61 -8.57 3.45
N ARG A 255 19.09 -7.44 3.88
CA ARG A 255 19.02 -6.18 3.09
C ARG A 255 18.43 -6.40 1.71
N TYR A 256 19.21 -6.16 0.64
CA TYR A 256 18.81 -6.33 -0.76
C TYR A 256 19.69 -7.38 -1.46
N ASP A 257 20.47 -8.15 -0.68
CA ASP A 257 21.39 -9.14 -1.21
C ASP A 257 20.63 -10.36 -1.71
N ALA A 258 20.92 -10.78 -2.96
CA ALA A 258 20.36 -11.96 -3.59
C ALA A 258 18.82 -12.08 -3.48
N PRO A 259 18.05 -11.19 -4.15
CA PRO A 259 16.60 -11.26 -4.11
C PRO A 259 16.07 -12.57 -4.70
N GLU A 260 15.14 -13.21 -4.00
CA GLU A 260 14.53 -14.48 -4.37
C GLU A 260 13.02 -14.35 -4.55
N SER A 261 12.46 -15.22 -5.39
CA SER A 261 11.01 -15.37 -5.46
C SER A 261 10.47 -16.04 -4.20
N ILE A 262 9.29 -15.62 -3.77
CA ILE A 262 8.60 -16.20 -2.63
C ILE A 262 7.96 -17.52 -3.04
N ARG A 263 8.15 -18.55 -2.21
CA ARG A 263 7.58 -19.88 -2.42
C ARG A 263 6.83 -20.34 -1.17
N VAL A 264 5.81 -21.15 -1.34
CA VAL A 264 5.14 -21.86 -0.25
C VAL A 264 6.18 -22.67 0.55
N GLY A 265 6.06 -22.63 1.86
CA GLY A 265 7.03 -23.24 2.79
C GLY A 265 8.25 -22.34 3.11
N ARG A 266 8.43 -21.21 2.41
CA ARG A 266 9.52 -20.27 2.73
C ARG A 266 9.26 -19.56 4.04
N PHE A 267 10.25 -19.56 4.94
CA PHE A 267 10.25 -18.70 6.11
C PHE A 267 10.64 -17.27 5.71
N VAL A 268 9.80 -16.29 6.02
CA VAL A 268 10.08 -14.87 5.83
C VAL A 268 10.35 -14.21 7.18
N ARG A 269 11.25 -13.24 7.20
CA ARG A 269 11.62 -12.50 8.41
C ARG A 269 10.97 -11.14 8.42
N ARG A 270 10.33 -10.79 9.52
CA ARG A 270 9.71 -9.49 9.75
C ARG A 270 10.66 -8.33 9.42
N GLY A 271 10.15 -7.34 8.69
CA GLY A 271 10.88 -6.14 8.31
C GLY A 271 11.95 -6.32 7.23
N GLN A 272 12.00 -7.48 6.56
CA GLN A 272 12.86 -7.69 5.40
C GLN A 272 12.11 -7.41 4.08
N PRO A 273 12.79 -6.91 3.03
CA PRO A 273 12.17 -6.73 1.71
C PRO A 273 11.53 -8.02 1.22
N MET A 274 10.34 -7.92 0.65
CA MET A 274 9.54 -9.06 0.21
C MET A 274 9.05 -8.90 -1.23
N ALA A 275 8.68 -7.69 -1.62
CA ALA A 275 8.22 -7.37 -2.96
C ALA A 275 8.63 -5.96 -3.36
N LEU A 276 8.56 -5.69 -4.67
CA LEU A 276 8.77 -4.37 -5.26
C LEU A 276 7.57 -4.02 -6.16
N PHE A 277 6.96 -2.87 -5.92
CA PHE A 277 6.06 -2.27 -6.87
C PHE A 277 6.84 -1.56 -7.98
N ARG A 278 6.54 -1.89 -9.23
CA ARG A 278 7.02 -1.11 -10.36
C ARG A 278 6.34 0.27 -10.41
N PRO A 279 6.86 1.27 -11.16
CA PRO A 279 6.39 2.66 -11.09
C PRO A 279 4.88 2.83 -11.30
N GLY A 280 4.23 3.58 -10.40
CA GLY A 280 2.81 3.94 -10.44
C GLY A 280 2.17 4.03 -9.05
N SER A 281 0.84 3.98 -8.94
CA SER A 281 0.17 3.94 -7.64
C SER A 281 0.04 2.52 -7.11
N SER A 282 0.08 2.32 -5.81
CA SER A 282 0.05 1.01 -5.18
C SER A 282 -0.50 1.06 -3.76
N THR A 283 -0.96 -0.09 -3.30
CA THR A 283 -1.47 -0.24 -1.94
C THR A 283 -1.03 -1.59 -1.38
N SER A 284 -0.59 -1.60 -0.14
CA SER A 284 -0.29 -2.82 0.61
C SER A 284 -1.24 -2.93 1.79
N ILE A 285 -1.90 -4.08 1.96
CA ILE A 285 -2.91 -4.30 2.98
C ILE A 285 -2.46 -5.47 3.85
N ALA A 286 -2.38 -5.25 5.15
CA ALA A 286 -2.12 -6.30 6.13
C ALA A 286 -3.40 -6.62 6.89
N LEU A 287 -3.78 -7.91 6.96
CA LEU A 287 -4.97 -8.40 7.63
C LEU A 287 -4.59 -9.48 8.65
N TRP A 288 -5.29 -9.50 9.78
CA TRP A 288 -5.11 -10.51 10.83
C TRP A 288 -6.37 -10.65 11.69
N SER A 289 -6.48 -11.71 12.46
CA SER A 289 -7.58 -11.86 13.41
C SER A 289 -7.44 -10.84 14.55
N HIS A 290 -8.52 -10.09 14.81
CA HIS A 290 -8.60 -9.13 15.91
C HIS A 290 -8.31 -9.77 17.27
N ASN A 291 -8.64 -11.05 17.44
CA ASN A 291 -8.41 -11.79 18.67
C ASN A 291 -6.93 -12.14 18.90
N ARG A 292 -6.08 -12.01 17.87
CA ARG A 292 -4.66 -12.38 17.92
C ARG A 292 -3.73 -11.19 18.10
N ALA A 293 -4.12 -10.01 17.59
CA ALA A 293 -3.33 -8.80 17.76
C ALA A 293 -4.20 -7.54 17.76
N ARG A 294 -3.83 -6.58 18.61
CA ARG A 294 -4.50 -5.29 18.75
C ARG A 294 -3.77 -4.21 17.97
N LEU A 295 -4.53 -3.41 17.25
CA LEU A 295 -4.04 -2.21 16.57
C LEU A 295 -3.33 -1.28 17.56
N GLN A 296 -2.29 -0.60 17.07
CA GLN A 296 -1.70 0.52 17.81
C GLN A 296 -2.77 1.57 18.10
N PRO A 297 -2.92 2.01 19.37
CA PRO A 297 -3.96 2.95 19.79
C PRO A 297 -3.96 4.24 18.97
N GLU A 298 -2.78 4.74 18.57
CA GLU A 298 -2.61 5.94 17.79
C GLU A 298 -3.24 5.83 16.41
N LEU A 299 -3.14 4.67 15.75
CA LEU A 299 -3.77 4.42 14.44
C LEU A 299 -5.30 4.48 14.55
N ALA A 300 -5.87 3.83 15.55
CA ALA A 300 -7.31 3.85 15.78
C ALA A 300 -7.80 5.26 16.15
N LYS A 301 -7.08 5.95 17.04
CA LYS A 301 -7.39 7.33 17.44
C LYS A 301 -7.31 8.29 16.26
N ASN A 302 -6.28 8.19 15.45
CA ASN A 302 -6.09 9.04 14.27
C ASN A 302 -7.18 8.80 13.21
N ALA A 303 -7.56 7.55 12.97
CA ALA A 303 -8.62 7.22 12.03
C ALA A 303 -9.97 7.87 12.41
N ALA A 304 -10.23 8.06 13.71
CA ALA A 304 -11.47 8.64 14.24
C ALA A 304 -11.43 10.19 14.38
N ARG A 305 -10.43 10.89 13.86
CA ARG A 305 -10.30 12.35 14.01
C ARG A 305 -11.30 13.12 13.14
N ALA A 306 -12.26 13.77 13.79
CA ALA A 306 -13.26 14.58 13.13
C ALA A 306 -12.79 16.01 12.77
N ASP A 307 -11.68 16.46 13.35
CA ASP A 307 -11.09 17.79 13.11
C ASP A 307 -10.17 17.83 11.87
N VAL A 308 -9.94 16.69 11.22
CA VAL A 308 -9.06 16.56 10.04
C VAL A 308 -9.90 16.34 8.79
N GLN A 309 -9.64 17.14 7.76
CA GLN A 309 -10.36 17.08 6.51
C GLN A 309 -9.85 15.93 5.63
N SER A 310 -10.62 14.85 5.52
CA SER A 310 -10.29 13.69 4.68
C SER A 310 -11.40 13.44 3.66
N ARG A 311 -11.03 13.13 2.41
CA ARG A 311 -12.00 12.74 1.37
C ARG A 311 -12.79 11.50 1.75
N PHE A 312 -12.18 10.59 2.50
CA PHE A 312 -12.86 9.40 3.02
C PHE A 312 -13.94 9.77 4.04
N SER A 313 -13.60 10.65 5.01
CA SER A 313 -14.56 11.12 6.03
C SER A 313 -15.75 11.85 5.44
N HIS A 314 -15.50 12.74 4.47
CA HIS A 314 -16.54 13.51 3.83
C HIS A 314 -17.57 12.64 3.12
N TRP A 315 -17.12 11.56 2.52
CA TRP A 315 -17.98 10.65 1.78
C TRP A 315 -18.75 9.67 2.68
N LEU A 316 -18.14 9.22 3.76
CA LEU A 316 -18.70 8.21 4.66
C LEU A 316 -19.58 8.78 5.77
N LEU A 317 -19.60 10.12 5.91
CA LEU A 317 -20.27 10.83 7.01
C LEU A 317 -19.78 10.36 8.39
N SER A 318 -18.58 9.83 8.46
CA SER A 318 -17.88 9.42 9.68
C SER A 318 -16.39 9.67 9.52
N PRO A 319 -15.63 9.92 10.59
CA PRO A 319 -14.18 10.15 10.49
C PRO A 319 -13.43 8.92 9.95
N TRP A 320 -12.67 9.14 8.86
CA TRP A 320 -11.75 8.19 8.29
C TRP A 320 -10.49 8.92 7.81
N VAL A 321 -9.53 9.04 8.72
CA VAL A 321 -8.31 9.83 8.51
C VAL A 321 -7.10 8.90 8.40
N GLU A 322 -6.30 9.11 7.36
CA GLU A 322 -5.06 8.38 7.17
C GLU A 322 -3.95 8.88 8.11
N SER A 323 -3.10 7.97 8.59
CA SER A 323 -1.86 8.28 9.31
C SER A 323 -0.65 8.06 8.42
N ALA A 324 0.33 8.97 8.45
CA ALA A 324 1.61 8.73 7.80
C ALA A 324 2.39 7.65 8.57
N VAL A 325 2.72 6.57 7.90
CA VAL A 325 3.52 5.48 8.46
C VAL A 325 4.78 5.27 7.65
N ARG A 326 5.80 4.76 8.31
CA ARG A 326 7.02 4.29 7.65
C ARG A 326 7.09 2.77 7.70
N VAL A 327 7.68 2.17 6.69
CA VAL A 327 7.96 0.72 6.67
C VAL A 327 8.66 0.32 7.98
N ARG A 328 8.30 -0.85 8.54
CA ARG A 328 8.83 -1.38 9.81
C ARG A 328 8.29 -0.70 11.09
N SER A 329 7.54 0.42 11.01
CA SER A 329 6.84 0.95 12.19
C SER A 329 5.76 -0.02 12.66
N THR A 330 5.52 -0.08 13.96
CA THR A 330 4.54 -1.01 14.55
C THR A 330 3.12 -0.63 14.17
N LEU A 331 2.34 -1.58 13.66
CA LEU A 331 0.91 -1.45 13.36
C LEU A 331 0.04 -2.11 14.41
N ALA A 332 0.48 -3.26 14.93
CA ALA A 332 -0.24 -4.03 15.94
C ALA A 332 0.72 -4.86 16.79
N THR A 333 0.26 -5.27 17.96
CA THR A 333 0.98 -6.18 18.86
C THR A 333 0.08 -7.34 19.26
N ALA A 334 0.65 -8.51 19.51
CA ALA A 334 -0.11 -9.67 19.99
C ALA A 334 -0.89 -9.34 21.27
N CYS A 335 -2.06 -9.99 21.40
CA CYS A 335 -2.93 -9.90 22.59
C CYS A 335 -2.30 -10.60 23.79
#